data_3701201dabf18fc4d70cdb31cbeb47d3
#
_entry.id   3701201dabf18fc4d70cdb31cbeb47d3
#
_cell.length_a   1.000
_cell.length_b   1.000
_cell.length_c   1.000
_cell.angle_alpha   90.00
_cell.angle_beta   90.00
_cell.angle_gamma   90.00
#
_symmetry.space_group_name_H-M   'P 1'
#
loop_
_entity.id
_entity.type
_entity.pdbx_description
1 polymer ?
#
loop_
_entity_poly.entity_id
_entity_poly.type
_entity_poly.pdbx_seq_one_letter_code
_entity_poly.pdbx_strand_id
1 'polypeptide(L)'
;MMDLQTGQEIHFAINNKQEISADPDIAFTASSTIKVAIVASYLINRGSTLDAATTATISRVLGKSDNSATDTVLRAIDPNIGPLIVTKDMKSIGLQSTFLNGFFFLGAPPLAIRPITPGNSRTDVTTDPDPYSQTTPAEMGSLLADIYQCAQNSGGALVAAFPDKVSPATCQLLIDFMAQDKLGSLIQGGVPDGTLVPHKHGYVPASDGVVRDTSDAGIVYSPGGNFVLSIYSYHPVNNVWDIINPLIGNLTKAVYNYFNVSVE
;
A
#
# COMPACT_ATOMS: atom_id res chain seq x y z
N MET A 1 -7.52 6.97 7.20
CA MET A 1 -6.52 7.89 7.74
C MET A 1 -6.17 7.47 9.15
N MET A 2 -4.89 7.48 9.49
CA MET A 2 -4.41 7.22 10.86
C MET A 2 -3.45 8.35 11.28
N ASP A 3 -3.71 8.96 12.42
CA ASP A 3 -2.78 9.89 13.08
C ASP A 3 -1.64 9.09 13.70
N LEU A 4 -0.41 9.34 13.28
CA LEU A 4 0.77 8.60 13.72
C LEU A 4 1.31 9.02 15.09
N GLN A 5 0.79 10.11 15.67
CA GLN A 5 1.12 10.54 17.02
C GLN A 5 0.21 9.90 18.06
N THR A 6 -1.10 9.83 17.76
CA THR A 6 -2.12 9.38 18.71
C THR A 6 -2.60 7.96 18.46
N GLY A 7 -2.39 7.43 17.24
CA GLY A 7 -2.97 6.16 16.77
C GLY A 7 -4.46 6.26 16.46
N GLN A 8 -5.05 7.47 16.48
CA GLN A 8 -6.47 7.65 16.15
C GLN A 8 -6.70 7.37 14.66
N GLU A 9 -7.74 6.60 14.36
CA GLU A 9 -8.16 6.28 13.00
C GLU A 9 -9.48 6.98 12.65
N ILE A 10 -9.59 7.40 11.41
CA ILE A 10 -10.83 7.88 10.79
C ILE A 10 -11.04 7.09 9.51
N HIS A 11 -12.21 6.46 9.41
CA HIS A 11 -12.64 5.70 8.27
C HIS A 11 -13.89 6.32 7.65
N PHE A 12 -13.97 6.29 6.34
CA PHE A 12 -15.18 6.64 5.62
C PHE A 12 -15.28 5.82 4.33
N ALA A 13 -16.49 5.53 3.91
CA ALA A 13 -16.77 4.90 2.63
C ALA A 13 -17.91 5.60 1.93
N ILE A 14 -17.79 5.79 0.62
CA ILE A 14 -18.80 6.43 -0.21
C ILE A 14 -19.16 5.47 -1.33
N ASN A 15 -20.44 5.17 -1.49
CA ASN A 15 -20.98 4.40 -2.58
C ASN A 15 -22.06 5.23 -3.29
N ASN A 16 -21.94 5.43 -4.62
CA ASN A 16 -22.88 6.22 -5.41
C ASN A 16 -23.18 7.62 -4.82
N LYS A 17 -22.16 8.33 -4.33
CA LYS A 17 -22.24 9.65 -3.69
C LYS A 17 -22.97 9.66 -2.34
N GLN A 18 -23.23 8.52 -1.75
CA GLN A 18 -23.81 8.39 -0.43
C GLN A 18 -22.76 7.79 0.52
N GLU A 19 -22.65 8.37 1.69
CA GLU A 19 -21.86 7.76 2.76
C GLU A 19 -22.52 6.44 3.17
N ILE A 20 -21.74 5.38 3.18
CA ILE A 20 -22.15 4.08 3.68
C ILE A 20 -21.43 3.79 4.98
N SER A 21 -21.90 2.79 5.73
CA SER A 21 -21.22 2.35 6.94
C SER A 21 -19.74 2.08 6.63
N ALA A 22 -18.88 2.89 7.23
CA ALA A 22 -17.46 2.87 6.97
C ALA A 22 -16.81 1.70 7.69
N ASP A 23 -16.82 0.54 7.02
CA ASP A 23 -15.98 -0.57 7.43
C ASP A 23 -14.76 -0.59 6.50
N PRO A 24 -13.56 -0.29 7.04
CA PRO A 24 -12.33 -0.22 6.24
C PRO A 24 -11.81 -1.60 5.82
N ASP A 25 -12.44 -2.68 6.29
CA ASP A 25 -12.07 -4.06 5.97
C ASP A 25 -12.85 -4.60 4.75
N ILE A 26 -12.94 -3.79 3.71
CA ILE A 26 -13.42 -4.19 2.39
C ILE A 26 -12.22 -4.54 1.52
N ALA A 27 -12.22 -5.73 0.91
CA ALA A 27 -11.15 -6.12 -0.01
C ALA A 27 -11.22 -5.28 -1.31
N PHE A 28 -10.07 -4.81 -1.72
CA PHE A 28 -9.83 -4.22 -3.05
C PHE A 28 -8.71 -4.97 -3.76
N THR A 29 -8.67 -4.87 -5.07
CA THR A 29 -7.45 -5.18 -5.83
C THR A 29 -6.31 -4.34 -5.27
N ALA A 30 -5.27 -5.01 -4.74
CA ALA A 30 -4.14 -4.27 -4.17
C ALA A 30 -3.36 -3.50 -5.23
N SER A 31 -3.44 -3.95 -6.49
CA SER A 31 -2.71 -3.34 -7.59
C SER A 31 -1.22 -3.19 -7.24
N SER A 32 -0.62 -2.05 -7.60
CA SER A 32 0.79 -1.81 -7.28
C SER A 32 1.05 -1.35 -5.84
N THR A 33 0.05 -1.13 -5.00
CA THR A 33 0.28 -0.85 -3.57
C THR A 33 0.86 -2.07 -2.84
N ILE A 34 0.57 -3.30 -3.31
CA ILE A 34 1.16 -4.54 -2.78
C ILE A 34 2.69 -4.56 -2.84
N LYS A 35 3.31 -3.73 -3.68
CA LYS A 35 4.76 -3.64 -3.82
C LYS A 35 5.45 -3.15 -2.55
N VAL A 36 4.73 -2.43 -1.68
CA VAL A 36 5.22 -2.09 -0.34
C VAL A 36 5.41 -3.36 0.49
N ALA A 37 4.40 -4.24 0.52
CA ALA A 37 4.48 -5.53 1.20
C ALA A 37 5.57 -6.45 0.61
N ILE A 38 5.74 -6.43 -0.72
CA ILE A 38 6.78 -7.21 -1.41
C ILE A 38 8.18 -6.77 -0.98
N VAL A 39 8.45 -5.46 -0.97
CA VAL A 39 9.78 -4.97 -0.56
C VAL A 39 9.99 -5.15 0.94
N ALA A 40 8.97 -4.95 1.78
CA ALA A 40 9.04 -5.28 3.21
C ALA A 40 9.43 -6.75 3.42
N SER A 41 8.73 -7.69 2.76
CA SER A 41 9.03 -9.13 2.82
C SER A 41 10.44 -9.45 2.29
N TYR A 42 10.88 -8.78 1.22
CA TYR A 42 12.24 -8.92 0.74
C TYR A 42 13.26 -8.55 1.83
N LEU A 43 13.11 -7.40 2.47
CA LEU A 43 14.01 -6.95 3.52
C LEU A 43 13.99 -7.88 4.75
N ILE A 44 12.83 -8.42 5.12
CA ILE A 44 12.68 -9.44 6.17
C ILE A 44 13.47 -10.71 5.84
N ASN A 45 13.43 -11.18 4.60
CA ASN A 45 13.99 -12.48 4.22
C ASN A 45 15.42 -12.42 3.70
N ARG A 46 15.89 -11.26 3.23
CA ARG A 46 17.22 -11.06 2.63
C ARG A 46 18.09 -10.05 3.36
N GLY A 47 17.49 -9.29 4.29
CA GLY A 47 18.18 -8.25 5.05
C GLY A 47 18.22 -6.91 4.32
N SER A 48 18.67 -5.89 5.03
CA SER A 48 18.73 -4.49 4.57
C SER A 48 20.10 -4.06 4.02
N THR A 49 21.08 -4.94 4.03
CA THR A 49 22.37 -4.67 3.37
C THR A 49 22.25 -4.99 1.89
N LEU A 50 22.07 -3.96 1.08
CA LEU A 50 21.80 -4.07 -0.35
C LEU A 50 23.06 -3.71 -1.16
N ASP A 51 23.34 -4.49 -2.21
CA ASP A 51 24.28 -4.08 -3.24
C ASP A 51 23.64 -3.07 -4.22
N ALA A 52 24.45 -2.46 -5.07
CA ALA A 52 24.00 -1.45 -6.03
C ALA A 52 22.95 -1.99 -7.02
N ALA A 53 23.05 -3.25 -7.44
CA ALA A 53 22.12 -3.85 -8.38
C ALA A 53 20.74 -4.09 -7.73
N THR A 54 20.73 -4.59 -6.50
CA THR A 54 19.51 -4.79 -5.72
C THR A 54 18.85 -3.45 -5.38
N THR A 55 19.64 -2.45 -4.96
CA THR A 55 19.16 -1.08 -4.71
C THR A 55 18.47 -0.50 -5.95
N ALA A 56 19.09 -0.60 -7.13
CA ALA A 56 18.50 -0.14 -8.38
C ALA A 56 17.22 -0.91 -8.74
N THR A 57 17.17 -2.20 -8.45
CA THR A 57 15.98 -3.03 -8.69
C THR A 57 14.82 -2.60 -7.79
N ILE A 58 15.03 -2.43 -6.49
CA ILE A 58 13.99 -1.98 -5.55
C ILE A 58 13.53 -0.55 -5.87
N SER A 59 14.44 0.35 -6.27
CA SER A 59 14.11 1.70 -6.74
C SER A 59 13.15 1.67 -7.95
N ARG A 60 13.31 0.69 -8.85
CA ARG A 60 12.37 0.51 -9.97
C ARG A 60 11.01 -0.02 -9.49
N VAL A 61 10.99 -0.92 -8.51
CA VAL A 61 9.75 -1.48 -7.94
C VAL A 61 8.89 -0.38 -7.33
N LEU A 62 9.44 0.42 -6.43
CA LEU A 62 8.68 1.42 -5.67
C LEU A 62 8.60 2.76 -6.41
N GLY A 63 9.70 3.23 -7.00
CA GLY A 63 9.73 4.54 -7.66
C GLY A 63 9.14 4.57 -9.08
N LYS A 64 9.12 3.43 -9.80
CA LYS A 64 8.60 3.36 -11.19
C LYS A 64 7.49 2.34 -11.37
N SER A 65 7.12 1.64 -10.31
CA SER A 65 6.10 0.58 -10.35
C SER A 65 6.37 -0.54 -11.37
N ASP A 66 7.65 -0.86 -11.64
CA ASP A 66 8.10 -1.80 -12.67
C ASP A 66 7.77 -3.25 -12.26
N ASN A 67 6.94 -3.94 -13.06
CA ASN A 67 6.50 -5.31 -12.79
C ASN A 67 7.63 -6.34 -13.00
N SER A 68 8.52 -6.13 -13.96
CA SER A 68 9.65 -7.04 -14.19
C SER A 68 10.66 -6.97 -13.03
N ALA A 69 10.93 -5.77 -12.52
CA ALA A 69 11.73 -5.59 -11.32
C ALA A 69 11.05 -6.21 -10.09
N THR A 70 9.72 -6.13 -10.00
CA THR A 70 8.93 -6.76 -8.93
C THR A 70 9.10 -8.28 -8.95
N ASP A 71 9.00 -8.92 -10.10
CA ASP A 71 9.24 -10.36 -10.25
C ASP A 71 10.68 -10.75 -9.89
N THR A 72 11.66 -9.89 -10.20
CA THR A 72 13.05 -10.11 -9.80
C THR A 72 13.18 -10.13 -8.27
N VAL A 73 12.53 -9.19 -7.57
CA VAL A 73 12.52 -9.14 -6.10
C VAL A 73 11.79 -10.35 -5.52
N LEU A 74 10.64 -10.74 -6.06
CA LEU A 74 9.89 -11.92 -5.63
C LEU A 74 10.69 -13.21 -5.79
N ARG A 75 11.37 -13.39 -6.93
CA ARG A 75 12.24 -14.55 -7.17
C ARG A 75 13.48 -14.54 -6.29
N ALA A 76 13.96 -13.38 -5.88
CA ALA A 76 15.04 -13.29 -4.91
C ALA A 76 14.58 -13.67 -3.50
N ILE A 77 13.31 -13.49 -3.12
CA ILE A 77 12.73 -14.06 -1.91
C ILE A 77 12.71 -15.58 -2.04
N ASP A 78 12.01 -16.09 -3.05
CA ASP A 78 12.00 -17.50 -3.45
C ASP A 78 11.64 -17.62 -4.94
N PRO A 79 12.40 -18.42 -5.74
CA PRO A 79 12.20 -18.47 -7.17
C PRO A 79 10.83 -19.04 -7.61
N ASN A 80 10.18 -19.82 -6.77
CA ASN A 80 8.94 -20.52 -7.08
C ASN A 80 7.72 -19.99 -6.32
N ILE A 81 7.88 -19.64 -5.05
CA ILE A 81 6.78 -19.31 -4.14
C ILE A 81 6.94 -17.94 -3.46
N GLY A 82 7.81 -17.06 -3.98
CA GLY A 82 8.03 -15.72 -3.43
C GLY A 82 6.73 -14.96 -3.09
N PRO A 83 5.71 -14.93 -3.96
CA PRO A 83 4.41 -14.33 -3.66
C PRO A 83 3.71 -14.90 -2.43
N LEU A 84 3.77 -16.23 -2.22
CA LEU A 84 3.17 -16.87 -1.05
C LEU A 84 3.93 -16.58 0.24
N ILE A 85 5.26 -16.35 0.14
CA ILE A 85 6.07 -15.90 1.29
C ILE A 85 5.67 -14.49 1.70
N VAL A 86 5.48 -13.57 0.74
CA VAL A 86 4.93 -12.22 1.02
C VAL A 86 3.60 -12.33 1.78
N THR A 87 2.67 -13.15 1.30
CA THR A 87 1.38 -13.40 1.96
C THR A 87 1.56 -13.92 3.39
N LYS A 88 2.48 -14.87 3.59
CA LYS A 88 2.79 -15.41 4.92
C LYS A 88 3.34 -14.34 5.85
N ASP A 89 4.27 -13.52 5.38
CA ASP A 89 4.88 -12.45 6.18
C ASP A 89 3.83 -11.41 6.58
N MET A 90 2.95 -10.99 5.66
CA MET A 90 1.84 -10.08 5.97
C MET A 90 0.89 -10.67 7.03
N LYS A 91 0.53 -11.94 6.92
CA LYS A 91 -0.27 -12.62 7.96
C LYS A 91 0.43 -12.67 9.32
N SER A 92 1.75 -12.80 9.34
CA SER A 92 2.53 -12.82 10.59
C SER A 92 2.49 -11.51 11.36
N ILE A 93 2.21 -10.39 10.69
CA ILE A 93 2.02 -9.06 11.28
C ILE A 93 0.54 -8.69 11.46
N GLY A 94 -0.38 -9.65 11.29
CA GLY A 94 -1.80 -9.45 11.52
C GLY A 94 -2.64 -9.09 10.29
N LEU A 95 -2.06 -8.89 9.11
CA LEU A 95 -2.78 -8.53 7.89
C LEU A 95 -3.40 -9.76 7.23
N GLN A 96 -4.62 -10.09 7.63
CA GLN A 96 -5.28 -11.35 7.26
C GLN A 96 -5.93 -11.32 5.87
N SER A 97 -6.27 -10.12 5.37
CA SER A 97 -6.90 -9.89 4.06
C SER A 97 -5.92 -9.51 2.97
N THR A 98 -4.66 -9.19 3.35
CA THR A 98 -3.60 -8.83 2.39
C THR A 98 -2.89 -10.08 1.91
N PHE A 99 -2.94 -10.32 0.58
CA PHE A 99 -2.24 -11.45 -0.01
C PHE A 99 -1.74 -11.17 -1.44
N LEU A 100 -0.76 -11.95 -1.85
CA LEU A 100 -0.23 -12.05 -3.20
C LEU A 100 -0.15 -13.52 -3.59
N ASN A 101 -0.83 -13.90 -4.69
CA ASN A 101 -1.01 -15.28 -5.14
C ASN A 101 -0.35 -15.59 -6.49
N GLY A 102 0.48 -14.70 -6.99
CA GLY A 102 1.17 -14.90 -8.27
C GLY A 102 2.21 -13.85 -8.58
N PHE A 103 3.00 -14.13 -9.59
CA PHE A 103 3.98 -13.20 -10.17
C PHE A 103 3.29 -12.18 -11.08
N PHE A 104 4.02 -11.15 -11.50
CA PHE A 104 3.52 -10.03 -12.31
C PHE A 104 3.70 -10.22 -13.83
N PHE A 105 4.45 -11.22 -14.26
CA PHE A 105 4.62 -11.46 -15.71
C PHE A 105 3.30 -11.88 -16.35
N LEU A 106 3.10 -11.47 -17.59
CA LEU A 106 1.87 -11.78 -18.32
C LEU A 106 1.68 -13.30 -18.47
N GLY A 107 0.50 -13.79 -18.09
CA GLY A 107 0.17 -15.22 -18.12
C GLY A 107 0.71 -16.01 -16.92
N ALA A 108 1.23 -15.35 -15.89
CA ALA A 108 1.61 -16.02 -14.65
C ALA A 108 0.43 -16.83 -14.10
N PRO A 109 0.59 -18.12 -13.79
CA PRO A 109 -0.47 -18.87 -13.14
C PRO A 109 -0.61 -18.47 -11.67
N PRO A 110 -1.80 -18.59 -11.07
CA PRO A 110 -1.93 -18.49 -9.62
C PRO A 110 -1.16 -19.63 -8.96
N LEU A 111 -0.45 -19.32 -7.88
CA LEU A 111 0.37 -20.31 -7.14
C LEU A 111 -0.45 -21.14 -6.15
N ALA A 112 -1.63 -20.67 -5.78
CA ALA A 112 -2.55 -21.36 -4.89
C ALA A 112 -4.00 -21.01 -5.22
N ILE A 113 -4.93 -21.74 -4.62
CA ILE A 113 -6.35 -21.34 -4.64
C ILE A 113 -6.48 -19.96 -3.99
N ARG A 114 -7.31 -19.10 -4.57
CA ARG A 114 -7.58 -17.76 -4.02
C ARG A 114 -7.91 -17.87 -2.53
N PRO A 115 -7.17 -17.17 -1.66
CA PRO A 115 -7.47 -17.17 -0.22
C PRO A 115 -8.85 -16.57 0.06
N ILE A 116 -9.61 -17.22 0.93
CA ILE A 116 -10.80 -16.63 1.55
C ILE A 116 -10.31 -15.83 2.75
N THR A 117 -10.67 -14.57 2.80
CA THR A 117 -10.21 -13.61 3.81
C THR A 117 -11.41 -12.87 4.42
N PRO A 118 -11.29 -12.24 5.58
CA PRO A 118 -12.35 -11.39 6.12
C PRO A 118 -12.84 -10.35 5.12
N GLY A 119 -11.91 -9.65 4.46
CA GLY A 119 -12.23 -8.57 3.53
C GLY A 119 -12.97 -9.03 2.27
N ASN A 120 -12.66 -10.23 1.71
CA ASN A 120 -13.28 -10.73 0.49
C ASN A 120 -14.44 -11.71 0.72
N SER A 121 -14.78 -11.98 1.97
CA SER A 121 -15.95 -12.80 2.36
C SER A 121 -17.22 -11.97 2.56
N ARG A 122 -17.13 -10.67 2.42
CA ARG A 122 -18.26 -9.74 2.55
C ARG A 122 -19.24 -9.93 1.39
N THR A 123 -20.54 -9.82 1.70
CA THR A 123 -21.63 -9.96 0.74
C THR A 123 -22.47 -8.69 0.58
N ASP A 124 -22.24 -7.71 1.44
CA ASP A 124 -22.95 -6.42 1.46
C ASP A 124 -22.32 -5.38 0.51
N VAL A 125 -21.03 -5.51 0.24
CA VAL A 125 -20.30 -4.66 -0.71
C VAL A 125 -19.38 -5.53 -1.56
N THR A 126 -19.30 -5.24 -2.85
CA THR A 126 -18.32 -5.86 -3.75
C THR A 126 -17.54 -4.79 -4.49
N THR A 127 -16.25 -5.02 -4.59
CA THR A 127 -15.30 -4.23 -5.39
C THR A 127 -14.69 -5.06 -6.51
N ASP A 128 -15.22 -6.29 -6.74
CA ASP A 128 -14.72 -7.26 -7.72
C ASP A 128 -13.19 -7.42 -7.68
N PRO A 129 -12.62 -7.73 -6.48
CA PRO A 129 -11.19 -7.68 -6.31
C PRO A 129 -10.48 -8.82 -7.03
N ASP A 130 -9.34 -8.50 -7.64
CA ASP A 130 -8.45 -9.41 -8.37
C ASP A 130 -8.13 -10.68 -7.55
N PRO A 131 -8.17 -11.89 -8.14
CA PRO A 131 -7.83 -13.12 -7.44
C PRO A 131 -6.33 -13.28 -7.13
N TYR A 132 -5.45 -12.48 -7.74
CA TYR A 132 -4.00 -12.58 -7.54
C TYR A 132 -3.47 -11.74 -6.39
N SER A 133 -4.09 -10.56 -6.13
CA SER A 133 -3.53 -9.59 -5.19
C SER A 133 -4.63 -8.74 -4.57
N GLN A 134 -4.80 -8.88 -3.26
CA GLN A 134 -5.82 -8.15 -2.52
C GLN A 134 -5.25 -7.53 -1.24
N THR A 135 -5.88 -6.45 -0.80
CA THR A 135 -5.67 -5.83 0.50
C THR A 135 -6.96 -5.12 0.92
N THR A 136 -6.98 -4.55 2.12
CA THR A 136 -8.02 -3.60 2.56
C THR A 136 -7.40 -2.24 2.84
N PRO A 137 -8.17 -1.14 2.79
CA PRO A 137 -7.67 0.18 3.19
C PRO A 137 -7.09 0.19 4.61
N ALA A 138 -7.71 -0.54 5.55
CA ALA A 138 -7.24 -0.66 6.92
C ALA A 138 -5.88 -1.37 7.00
N GLU A 139 -5.75 -2.54 6.37
CA GLU A 139 -4.52 -3.32 6.46
C GLU A 139 -3.33 -2.63 5.76
N MET A 140 -3.55 -1.97 4.62
CA MET A 140 -2.50 -1.20 3.99
C MET A 140 -2.12 0.02 4.84
N GLY A 141 -3.09 0.68 5.46
CA GLY A 141 -2.85 1.75 6.43
C GLY A 141 -2.04 1.27 7.63
N SER A 142 -2.40 0.13 8.20
CA SER A 142 -1.69 -0.51 9.31
C SER A 142 -0.25 -0.89 8.94
N LEU A 143 -0.02 -1.44 7.74
CA LEU A 143 1.34 -1.73 7.25
C LEU A 143 2.21 -0.47 7.22
N LEU A 144 1.68 0.63 6.69
CA LEU A 144 2.41 1.90 6.62
C LEU A 144 2.68 2.50 8.01
N ALA A 145 1.73 2.40 8.92
CA ALA A 145 1.91 2.82 10.31
C ALA A 145 2.97 1.98 11.03
N ASP A 146 2.97 0.66 10.84
CA ASP A 146 3.98 -0.24 11.37
C ASP A 146 5.38 0.07 10.83
N ILE A 147 5.51 0.35 9.53
CA ILE A 147 6.77 0.78 8.91
C ILE A 147 7.25 2.09 9.54
N TYR A 148 6.36 3.06 9.72
CA TYR A 148 6.69 4.33 10.36
C TYR A 148 7.11 4.13 11.82
N GLN A 149 6.34 3.41 12.62
CA GLN A 149 6.65 3.15 14.03
C GLN A 149 7.96 2.40 14.20
N CYS A 150 8.22 1.41 13.35
CA CYS A 150 9.49 0.70 13.31
C CYS A 150 10.66 1.66 13.07
N ALA A 151 10.54 2.56 12.08
CA ALA A 151 11.59 3.51 11.74
C ALA A 151 11.85 4.53 12.87
N GLN A 152 10.79 4.99 13.56
CA GLN A 152 10.90 6.03 14.59
C GLN A 152 11.22 5.48 15.99
N ASN A 153 10.61 4.36 16.39
CA ASN A 153 10.55 3.93 17.78
C ASN A 153 11.02 2.48 18.02
N SER A 154 11.46 1.77 16.99
CA SER A 154 11.75 0.31 17.05
C SER A 154 10.52 -0.50 17.51
N GLY A 155 9.29 -0.02 17.22
CA GLY A 155 8.03 -0.63 17.62
C GLY A 155 7.24 -1.17 16.44
N GLY A 156 6.00 -1.60 16.72
CA GLY A 156 5.04 -2.09 15.74
C GLY A 156 5.10 -3.59 15.50
N ALA A 157 4.11 -4.08 14.73
CA ALA A 157 3.91 -5.51 14.47
C ALA A 157 5.07 -6.12 13.65
N LEU A 158 5.71 -5.34 12.75
CA LEU A 158 6.88 -5.78 12.00
C LEU A 158 8.04 -6.18 12.91
N VAL A 159 8.38 -5.34 13.89
CA VAL A 159 9.47 -5.64 14.84
C VAL A 159 9.09 -6.79 15.76
N ALA A 160 7.83 -6.83 16.23
CA ALA A 160 7.33 -7.89 17.09
C ALA A 160 7.36 -9.26 16.41
N ALA A 161 6.98 -9.34 15.13
CA ALA A 161 6.96 -10.59 14.36
C ALA A 161 8.35 -11.02 13.86
N PHE A 162 9.26 -10.07 13.63
CA PHE A 162 10.58 -10.32 13.03
C PHE A 162 11.71 -9.61 13.79
N PRO A 163 11.86 -9.84 15.12
CA PRO A 163 12.76 -9.05 15.98
C PRO A 163 14.22 -9.08 15.58
N ASP A 164 14.68 -10.20 14.99
CA ASP A 164 16.09 -10.38 14.58
C ASP A 164 16.34 -9.98 13.11
N LYS A 165 15.31 -9.56 12.38
CA LYS A 165 15.38 -9.30 10.94
C LYS A 165 15.00 -7.88 10.56
N VAL A 166 14.21 -7.23 11.37
CA VAL A 166 13.69 -5.88 11.13
C VAL A 166 14.24 -4.93 12.18
N SER A 167 14.76 -3.81 11.71
CA SER A 167 15.34 -2.74 12.54
C SER A 167 14.83 -1.37 12.08
N PRO A 168 14.98 -0.31 12.88
CA PRO A 168 14.69 1.06 12.43
C PRO A 168 15.31 1.41 11.09
N ALA A 169 16.56 1.01 10.86
CA ALA A 169 17.27 1.25 9.59
C ALA A 169 16.62 0.50 8.42
N THR A 170 16.10 -0.71 8.64
CA THR A 170 15.36 -1.47 7.63
C THR A 170 14.07 -0.76 7.23
N CYS A 171 13.32 -0.25 8.20
CA CYS A 171 12.06 0.45 7.95
C CYS A 171 12.30 1.83 7.33
N GLN A 172 13.32 2.56 7.77
CA GLN A 172 13.70 3.82 7.15
C GLN A 172 14.10 3.64 5.69
N LEU A 173 14.88 2.59 5.38
CA LEU A 173 15.24 2.25 4.00
C LEU A 173 14.01 2.01 3.12
N LEU A 174 12.98 1.35 3.65
CA LEU A 174 11.71 1.15 2.93
C LEU A 174 10.98 2.48 2.68
N ILE A 175 10.92 3.37 3.68
CA ILE A 175 10.38 4.73 3.55
C ILE A 175 11.15 5.51 2.47
N ASP A 176 12.47 5.44 2.46
CA ASP A 176 13.32 6.13 1.48
C ASP A 176 13.07 5.61 0.05
N PHE A 177 12.82 4.32 -0.13
CA PHE A 177 12.43 3.77 -1.42
C PHE A 177 11.02 4.22 -1.85
N MET A 178 10.06 4.27 -0.92
CA MET A 178 8.70 4.76 -1.20
C MET A 178 8.70 6.25 -1.58
N ALA A 179 9.59 7.06 -1.00
CA ALA A 179 9.76 8.48 -1.33
C ALA A 179 10.28 8.72 -2.77
N GLN A 180 10.64 7.65 -3.49
CA GLN A 180 11.06 7.73 -4.91
C GLN A 180 9.88 7.65 -5.88
N ASP A 181 8.66 7.36 -5.42
CA ASP A 181 7.47 7.48 -6.28
C ASP A 181 7.27 8.96 -6.66
N LYS A 182 7.28 9.23 -7.95
CA LYS A 182 7.25 10.60 -8.50
C LYS A 182 6.01 10.82 -9.37
N LEU A 183 4.91 10.14 -9.07
CA LEU A 183 3.67 10.33 -9.82
C LEU A 183 3.18 11.79 -9.76
N GLY A 184 3.42 12.48 -8.64
CA GLY A 184 3.05 13.90 -8.47
C GLY A 184 1.55 14.17 -8.45
N SER A 185 0.75 13.14 -8.27
CA SER A 185 -0.73 13.12 -8.32
C SER A 185 -1.27 12.38 -7.11
N LEU A 186 -2.58 12.19 -7.04
CA LEU A 186 -3.27 11.45 -5.98
C LEU A 186 -2.94 12.06 -4.61
N ILE A 187 -2.39 11.29 -3.64
CA ILE A 187 -2.00 11.81 -2.32
C ILE A 187 -1.01 12.96 -2.45
N GLN A 188 0.06 12.80 -3.25
CA GLN A 188 1.06 13.86 -3.44
C GLN A 188 0.45 15.15 -4.00
N GLY A 189 -0.56 15.06 -4.86
CA GLY A 189 -1.26 16.21 -5.45
C GLY A 189 -2.15 16.98 -4.47
N GLY A 190 -2.40 16.46 -3.27
CA GLY A 190 -3.25 17.07 -2.23
C GLY A 190 -2.49 17.81 -1.14
N VAL A 191 -1.17 17.83 -1.18
CA VAL A 191 -0.31 18.48 -0.17
C VAL A 191 0.50 19.62 -0.79
N PRO A 192 1.00 20.58 0.00
CA PRO A 192 1.87 21.64 -0.50
C PRO A 192 3.15 21.09 -1.14
N ASP A 193 3.70 21.82 -2.11
CA ASP A 193 4.97 21.52 -2.75
C ASP A 193 6.08 21.38 -1.70
N GLY A 194 6.92 20.36 -1.85
CA GLY A 194 8.01 20.06 -0.93
C GLY A 194 7.62 19.21 0.29
N THR A 195 6.33 18.92 0.48
CA THR A 195 5.90 17.95 1.50
C THR A 195 6.45 16.56 1.16
N LEU A 196 7.12 15.92 2.12
CA LEU A 196 7.61 14.55 1.98
C LEU A 196 6.42 13.58 2.10
N VAL A 197 6.18 12.81 1.04
CA VAL A 197 5.13 11.80 0.96
C VAL A 197 5.71 10.50 0.39
N PRO A 198 6.29 9.64 1.23
CA PRO A 198 6.56 8.26 0.84
C PRO A 198 5.24 7.52 0.59
N HIS A 199 4.95 7.21 -0.67
CA HIS A 199 3.67 6.59 -1.04
C HIS A 199 3.85 5.54 -2.12
N LYS A 200 2.81 4.77 -2.36
CA LYS A 200 2.73 3.87 -3.50
C LYS A 200 1.34 3.91 -4.09
N HIS A 201 1.26 4.39 -5.33
CA HIS A 201 0.03 4.35 -6.10
C HIS A 201 -0.19 2.97 -6.75
N GLY A 202 -1.43 2.68 -7.09
CA GLY A 202 -1.82 1.46 -7.78
C GLY A 202 -3.00 1.68 -8.73
N TYR A 203 -2.91 1.11 -9.92
CA TYR A 203 -4.02 0.90 -10.85
C TYR A 203 -3.67 -0.26 -11.78
N VAL A 204 -4.67 -0.99 -12.23
CA VAL A 204 -4.50 -2.09 -13.18
C VAL A 204 -5.54 -1.98 -14.28
N PRO A 205 -5.13 -1.86 -15.56
CA PRO A 205 -6.05 -2.05 -16.66
C PRO A 205 -6.52 -3.52 -16.68
N ALA A 206 -7.81 -3.75 -16.77
CA ALA A 206 -8.38 -5.07 -17.01
C ALA A 206 -8.05 -5.55 -18.45
N SER A 207 -8.46 -6.76 -18.80
CA SER A 207 -8.18 -7.35 -20.13
C SER A 207 -8.76 -6.56 -21.30
N ASP A 208 -9.79 -5.74 -21.04
CA ASP A 208 -10.38 -4.79 -22.00
C ASP A 208 -9.66 -3.43 -22.06
N GLY A 209 -8.57 -3.25 -21.30
CA GLY A 209 -7.82 -2.03 -21.21
C GLY A 209 -8.42 -0.96 -20.29
N VAL A 210 -9.55 -1.24 -19.65
CA VAL A 210 -10.24 -0.29 -18.75
C VAL A 210 -9.69 -0.41 -17.34
N VAL A 211 -9.39 0.72 -16.70
CA VAL A 211 -9.02 0.79 -15.28
C VAL A 211 -10.29 0.85 -14.45
N ARG A 212 -10.47 -0.12 -13.56
CA ARG A 212 -11.59 -0.18 -12.62
C ARG A 212 -11.21 0.15 -11.19
N ASP A 213 -9.94 -0.07 -10.84
CA ASP A 213 -9.38 0.18 -9.52
C ASP A 213 -8.30 1.25 -9.60
N THR A 214 -8.34 2.20 -8.67
CA THR A 214 -7.27 3.17 -8.45
C THR A 214 -7.06 3.33 -6.96
N SER A 215 -5.82 3.27 -6.54
CA SER A 215 -5.45 3.37 -5.12
C SER A 215 -4.19 4.18 -4.94
N ASP A 216 -4.06 4.76 -3.75
CA ASP A 216 -2.81 5.32 -3.27
C ASP A 216 -2.73 5.17 -1.76
N ALA A 217 -1.57 4.79 -1.26
CA ALA A 217 -1.32 4.62 0.15
C ALA A 217 0.06 5.19 0.51
N GLY A 218 0.11 6.05 1.53
CA GLY A 218 1.33 6.76 1.86
C GLY A 218 1.36 7.32 3.27
N ILE A 219 2.56 7.72 3.67
CA ILE A 219 2.86 8.43 4.90
C ILE A 219 3.06 9.91 4.53
N VAL A 220 2.34 10.81 5.15
CA VAL A 220 2.50 12.25 4.93
C VAL A 220 3.23 12.84 6.12
N TYR A 221 4.38 13.47 5.86
CA TYR A 221 5.13 14.21 6.85
C TYR A 221 4.68 15.66 6.83
N SER A 222 3.92 16.07 7.84
CA SER A 222 3.38 17.43 7.90
C SER A 222 3.78 18.17 9.17
N PRO A 223 3.89 19.52 9.15
CA PRO A 223 4.27 20.30 10.33
C PRO A 223 3.34 20.12 11.53
N GLY A 224 2.05 19.92 11.29
CA GLY A 224 1.04 19.77 12.35
C GLY A 224 0.90 18.34 12.88
N GLY A 225 1.57 17.37 12.26
CA GLY A 225 1.55 15.96 12.67
C GLY A 225 1.63 15.03 11.45
N ASN A 226 2.35 13.92 11.61
CA ASN A 226 2.47 12.91 10.55
C ASN A 226 1.26 11.98 10.56
N PHE A 227 0.82 11.59 9.38
CA PHE A 227 -0.34 10.71 9.24
C PHE A 227 -0.19 9.74 8.06
N VAL A 228 -0.93 8.64 8.12
CA VAL A 228 -1.10 7.69 7.02
C VAL A 228 -2.41 7.97 6.31
N LEU A 229 -2.37 7.94 4.98
CA LEU A 229 -3.56 7.82 4.13
C LEU A 229 -3.50 6.50 3.35
N SER A 230 -4.64 5.81 3.28
CA SER A 230 -4.83 4.62 2.46
C SER A 230 -6.18 4.77 1.77
N ILE A 231 -6.18 5.05 0.47
CA ILE A 231 -7.38 5.41 -0.31
C ILE A 231 -7.50 4.44 -1.47
N TYR A 232 -8.65 3.78 -1.56
CA TYR A 232 -9.00 2.84 -2.61
C TYR A 232 -10.30 3.24 -3.28
N SER A 233 -10.34 3.17 -4.58
CA SER A 233 -11.52 3.46 -5.38
C SER A 233 -11.76 2.36 -6.39
N TYR A 234 -13.02 1.95 -6.53
CA TYR A 234 -13.49 0.99 -7.50
C TYR A 234 -14.70 1.52 -8.25
N HIS A 235 -14.74 1.29 -9.57
CA HIS A 235 -15.92 1.56 -10.40
C HIS A 235 -16.15 0.40 -11.38
N PRO A 236 -17.33 -0.22 -11.42
CA PRO A 236 -17.56 -1.46 -12.17
C PRO A 236 -17.42 -1.30 -13.69
N VAL A 237 -17.50 -0.08 -14.22
CA VAL A 237 -17.37 0.19 -15.66
C VAL A 237 -16.03 0.84 -15.99
N ASN A 238 -15.72 1.97 -15.36
CA ASN A 238 -14.47 2.71 -15.62
C ASN A 238 -14.22 3.69 -14.46
N ASN A 239 -13.07 3.55 -13.82
CA ASN A 239 -12.58 4.47 -12.80
C ASN A 239 -11.80 5.61 -13.47
N VAL A 240 -12.55 6.62 -13.93
CA VAL A 240 -12.03 7.69 -14.79
C VAL A 240 -10.96 8.51 -14.06
N TRP A 241 -9.74 8.51 -14.60
CA TRP A 241 -8.58 9.18 -13.99
C TRP A 241 -8.83 10.67 -13.68
N ASP A 242 -9.42 11.42 -14.62
CA ASP A 242 -9.70 12.86 -14.46
C ASP A 242 -10.73 13.17 -13.37
N ILE A 243 -11.43 12.15 -12.87
CA ILE A 243 -12.35 12.25 -11.73
C ILE A 243 -11.66 11.79 -10.45
N ILE A 244 -11.00 10.63 -10.48
CA ILE A 244 -10.49 10.02 -9.27
C ILE A 244 -9.22 10.69 -8.75
N ASN A 245 -8.34 11.14 -9.64
CA ASN A 245 -7.13 11.85 -9.24
C ASN A 245 -7.44 13.13 -8.44
N PRO A 246 -8.26 14.09 -8.93
CA PRO A 246 -8.59 15.26 -8.12
C PRO A 246 -9.42 14.92 -6.87
N LEU A 247 -10.21 13.83 -6.88
CA LEU A 247 -10.93 13.41 -5.70
C LEU A 247 -9.97 12.99 -4.59
N ILE A 248 -9.01 12.13 -4.88
CA ILE A 248 -7.98 11.70 -3.91
C ILE A 248 -7.15 12.91 -3.45
N GLY A 249 -6.74 13.79 -4.36
CA GLY A 249 -6.03 15.02 -4.01
C GLY A 249 -6.83 15.93 -3.07
N ASN A 250 -8.12 16.13 -3.33
CA ASN A 250 -8.98 16.95 -2.48
C ASN A 250 -9.21 16.32 -1.09
N LEU A 251 -9.39 15.00 -1.02
CA LEU A 251 -9.46 14.29 0.26
C LEU A 251 -8.15 14.44 1.04
N THR A 252 -7.03 14.27 0.38
CA THR A 252 -5.71 14.46 1.01
C THR A 252 -5.54 15.88 1.52
N LYS A 253 -5.92 16.89 0.72
CA LYS A 253 -5.88 18.30 1.13
C LYS A 253 -6.75 18.57 2.35
N ALA A 254 -7.95 17.96 2.43
CA ALA A 254 -8.80 18.11 3.60
C ALA A 254 -8.16 17.53 4.87
N VAL A 255 -7.56 16.33 4.77
CA VAL A 255 -6.83 15.71 5.88
C VAL A 255 -5.58 16.52 6.23
N TYR A 256 -4.80 16.98 5.23
CA TYR A 256 -3.64 17.83 5.49
C TYR A 256 -4.02 19.09 6.26
N ASN A 257 -5.11 19.77 5.88
CA ASN A 257 -5.60 20.96 6.57
C ASN A 257 -6.10 20.66 7.99
N TYR A 258 -6.66 19.47 8.24
CA TYR A 258 -7.07 19.06 9.59
C TYR A 258 -5.86 18.99 10.54
N PHE A 259 -4.71 18.49 10.09
CA PHE A 259 -3.48 18.47 10.88
C PHE A 259 -2.78 19.83 10.95
N ASN A 260 -2.99 20.71 9.99
CA ASN A 260 -2.28 21.99 9.85
C ASN A 260 -3.24 23.17 9.92
N VAL A 261 -4.09 23.19 10.94
CA VAL A 261 -5.01 24.31 11.19
C VAL A 261 -4.18 25.57 11.48
N SER A 262 -4.34 26.61 10.66
CA SER A 262 -3.78 27.92 10.98
C SER A 262 -4.42 28.42 12.27
N VAL A 263 -3.65 28.54 13.33
CA VAL A 263 -4.09 29.28 14.53
C VAL A 263 -4.01 30.74 14.14
N GLU A 264 -5.15 31.36 13.81
CA GLU A 264 -5.28 32.80 13.68
C GLU A 264 -5.14 33.53 15.04
#